data_e89ca8b177cca2b63875ce512ce34d83
#
_entry.id   e89ca8b177cca2b63875ce512ce34d83
#
_cell.length_a   1.000
_cell.length_b   1.000
_cell.length_c   1.000
_cell.angle_alpha   90.00
_cell.angle_beta   90.00
_cell.angle_gamma   90.00
#
_symmetry.space_group_name_H-M   'P 1'
#
loop_
_entity.id
_entity.type
_entity.pdbx_description
1 polymer ?
#
loop_
_entity_poly.entity_id
_entity_poly.type
_entity_poly.pdbx_seq_one_letter_code
_entity_poly.pdbx_strand_id
1 'polypeptide(L)'
;SESQSSPHWIISSILYLSLNFLSGSVYFTALGKSADNRKDAKYGAMFGAIALVLAIAIMNTAILLNSENIATLAIPVLYLAKKISYILGAVFSIVLILGMFSSCSAMMWSVCSRFKKGGKRGNQIFAALVAIFIFVLGLFSFSELVGVFYPLEGYFGLIFIGCVIYKGIKHKF
;
A
#
# COMPACT_ATOMS: atom_id res chain seq x y z
N SER A 1 9.70 28.23 4.42
CA SER A 1 9.18 27.66 3.16
C SER A 1 7.81 27.09 3.44
N GLU A 2 6.80 27.80 2.98
CA GLU A 2 5.41 27.34 3.03
C GLU A 2 5.32 25.97 2.34
N SER A 3 4.84 24.98 3.04
CA SER A 3 4.43 23.72 2.46
C SER A 3 3.22 23.99 1.56
N GLN A 4 3.46 24.38 0.32
CA GLN A 4 2.39 24.56 -0.65
C GLN A 4 1.77 23.19 -0.91
N SER A 5 0.59 22.97 -0.32
CA SER A 5 -0.28 21.89 -0.75
C SER A 5 -0.57 22.09 -2.25
N SER A 6 -0.39 21.04 -3.06
CA SER A 6 -0.70 21.14 -4.49
C SER A 6 -2.14 21.63 -4.65
N PRO A 7 -2.46 22.50 -5.64
CA PRO A 7 -3.82 23.01 -5.83
C PRO A 7 -4.86 21.89 -6.06
N HIS A 8 -4.40 20.67 -6.31
CA HIS A 8 -5.21 19.49 -6.55
C HIS A 8 -5.15 18.44 -5.41
N TRP A 9 -4.87 18.88 -4.17
CA TRP A 9 -4.72 17.97 -3.03
C TRP A 9 -5.92 17.02 -2.82
N ILE A 10 -7.16 17.48 -3.11
CA ILE A 10 -8.36 16.65 -3.01
C ILE A 10 -8.30 15.51 -4.03
N ILE A 11 -7.95 15.80 -5.29
CA ILE A 11 -7.84 14.79 -6.35
C ILE A 11 -6.74 13.79 -5.98
N SER A 12 -5.59 14.26 -5.53
CA SER A 12 -4.48 13.41 -5.09
C SER A 12 -4.88 12.50 -3.94
N SER A 13 -5.67 13.00 -2.98
CA SER A 13 -6.17 12.20 -1.84
C SER A 13 -7.15 11.11 -2.30
N ILE A 14 -8.04 11.44 -3.24
CA ILE A 14 -8.99 10.46 -3.81
C ILE A 14 -8.24 9.38 -4.59
N LEU A 15 -7.26 9.76 -5.41
CA LEU A 15 -6.44 8.82 -6.16
C LEU A 15 -5.64 7.91 -5.23
N TYR A 16 -5.05 8.46 -4.17
CA TYR A 16 -4.32 7.69 -3.17
C TYR A 16 -5.21 6.69 -2.42
N LEU A 17 -6.44 7.10 -2.04
CA LEU A 17 -7.41 6.21 -1.43
C LEU A 17 -7.80 5.08 -2.40
N SER A 18 -8.03 5.41 -3.65
CA SER A 18 -8.44 4.44 -4.69
C SER A 18 -7.35 3.42 -4.99
N LEU A 19 -6.08 3.84 -5.05
CA LEU A 19 -4.91 2.99 -5.18
C LEU A 19 -4.83 1.99 -4.01
N ASN A 20 -4.95 2.48 -2.77
CA ASN A 20 -4.90 1.62 -1.58
C ASN A 20 -6.08 0.62 -1.55
N PHE A 21 -7.26 1.05 -1.98
CA PHE A 21 -8.43 0.18 -2.06
C PHE A 21 -8.23 -0.93 -3.13
N LEU A 22 -7.69 -0.58 -4.29
CA LEU A 22 -7.39 -1.55 -5.35
C LEU A 22 -6.35 -2.58 -4.88
N SER A 23 -5.23 -2.11 -4.35
CA SER A 23 -4.13 -2.97 -3.86
C SER A 23 -4.56 -3.84 -2.69
N GLY A 24 -5.38 -3.32 -1.77
CA GLY A 24 -5.92 -4.05 -0.63
C GLY A 24 -7.06 -5.01 -0.97
N SER A 25 -7.72 -4.86 -2.12
CA SER A 25 -8.94 -5.61 -2.46
C SER A 25 -8.78 -7.13 -2.44
N VAL A 26 -7.63 -7.63 -2.89
CA VAL A 26 -7.31 -9.07 -2.90
C VAL A 26 -7.20 -9.59 -1.46
N TYR A 27 -6.50 -8.86 -0.61
CA TYR A 27 -6.34 -9.20 0.80
C TYR A 27 -7.66 -9.15 1.56
N PHE A 28 -8.44 -8.09 1.40
CA PHE A 28 -9.75 -7.94 2.05
C PHE A 28 -10.74 -9.01 1.60
N THR A 29 -10.69 -9.41 0.34
CA THR A 29 -11.53 -10.51 -0.17
C THR A 29 -11.13 -11.85 0.45
N ALA A 30 -9.84 -12.12 0.60
CA ALA A 30 -9.35 -13.34 1.22
C ALA A 30 -9.70 -13.37 2.72
N LEU A 31 -9.51 -12.25 3.42
CA LEU A 31 -9.84 -12.11 4.82
C LEU A 31 -11.35 -12.26 5.08
N GLY A 32 -12.19 -11.65 4.24
CA GLY A 32 -13.64 -11.82 4.33
C GLY A 32 -14.13 -13.25 4.12
N LYS A 33 -13.41 -14.04 3.30
CA LYS A 33 -13.71 -15.47 3.11
C LYS A 33 -13.28 -16.34 4.29
N SER A 34 -12.27 -15.93 5.05
CA SER A 34 -11.77 -16.67 6.21
C SER A 34 -12.56 -16.41 7.49
N ALA A 35 -13.49 -15.45 7.49
CA ALA A 35 -14.33 -15.16 8.64
C ALA A 35 -15.45 -16.22 8.80
N ASP A 36 -15.64 -16.72 10.02
CA ASP A 36 -16.63 -17.75 10.33
C ASP A 36 -18.07 -17.24 10.14
N ASN A 37 -18.29 -15.95 10.36
CA ASN A 37 -19.61 -15.35 10.14
C ASN A 37 -19.52 -13.87 9.69
N ARG A 38 -20.65 -13.34 9.17
CA ARG A 38 -20.73 -11.94 8.69
C ARG A 38 -20.54 -10.90 9.79
N LYS A 39 -20.87 -11.23 11.04
CA LYS A 39 -20.73 -10.29 12.16
C LYS A 39 -19.26 -10.10 12.50
N ASP A 40 -18.50 -11.18 12.56
CA ASP A 40 -17.06 -11.16 12.86
C ASP A 40 -16.29 -10.42 11.77
N ALA A 41 -16.60 -10.68 10.49
CA ALA A 41 -16.04 -9.93 9.38
C ALA A 41 -16.32 -8.43 9.49
N LYS A 42 -17.56 -8.04 9.85
CA LYS A 42 -17.97 -6.64 9.99
C LYS A 42 -17.25 -5.96 11.14
N TYR A 43 -17.25 -6.56 12.33
CA TYR A 43 -16.60 -5.98 13.50
C TYR A 43 -15.09 -5.95 13.35
N GLY A 44 -14.48 -7.01 12.82
CA GLY A 44 -13.04 -7.05 12.52
C GLY A 44 -12.63 -5.94 11.55
N ALA A 45 -13.39 -5.75 10.46
CA ALA A 45 -13.13 -4.67 9.52
C ALA A 45 -13.29 -3.28 10.16
N MET A 46 -14.32 -3.08 11.00
CA MET A 46 -14.57 -1.81 11.66
C MET A 46 -13.47 -1.47 12.66
N PHE A 47 -13.11 -2.39 13.56
CA PHE A 47 -12.05 -2.17 14.53
C PHE A 47 -10.68 -2.01 13.87
N GLY A 48 -10.39 -2.81 12.84
CA GLY A 48 -9.17 -2.67 12.05
C GLY A 48 -9.07 -1.31 11.37
N ALA A 49 -10.17 -0.82 10.77
CA ALA A 49 -10.21 0.50 10.14
C ALA A 49 -10.00 1.63 11.17
N ILE A 50 -10.66 1.56 12.33
CA ILE A 50 -10.49 2.55 13.40
C ILE A 50 -9.05 2.57 13.89
N ALA A 51 -8.47 1.41 14.18
CA ALA A 51 -7.08 1.29 14.63
C ALA A 51 -6.09 1.86 13.60
N LEU A 52 -6.31 1.58 12.30
CA LEU A 52 -5.49 2.11 11.22
C LEU A 52 -5.60 3.63 11.11
N VAL A 53 -6.80 4.18 11.15
CA VAL A 53 -7.03 5.64 11.10
C VAL A 53 -6.37 6.35 12.27
N LEU A 54 -6.48 5.80 13.48
CA LEU A 54 -5.82 6.36 14.67
C LEU A 54 -4.29 6.31 14.53
N ALA A 55 -3.74 5.20 14.06
CA ALA A 55 -2.29 5.09 13.82
C ALA A 55 -1.81 6.10 12.78
N ILE A 56 -2.53 6.28 11.67
CA ILE A 56 -2.22 7.28 10.64
C ILE A 56 -2.32 8.70 11.20
N ALA A 57 -3.35 8.99 12.00
CA ALA A 57 -3.53 10.32 12.60
C ALA A 57 -2.38 10.67 13.56
N ILE A 58 -1.97 9.74 14.41
CA ILE A 58 -0.83 9.91 15.33
C ILE A 58 0.47 10.14 14.54
N MET A 59 0.72 9.31 13.53
CA MET A 59 1.91 9.42 12.68
C MET A 59 1.94 10.75 11.94
N ASN A 60 0.83 11.16 11.34
CA ASN A 60 0.72 12.42 10.60
C ASN A 60 0.96 13.62 11.53
N THR A 61 0.38 13.60 12.74
CA THR A 61 0.63 14.64 13.75
C THR A 61 2.12 14.72 14.13
N ALA A 62 2.77 13.58 14.35
CA ALA A 62 4.21 13.54 14.66
C ALA A 62 5.07 14.09 13.52
N ILE A 63 4.71 13.82 12.27
CA ILE A 63 5.36 14.35 11.07
C ILE A 63 5.17 15.87 10.99
N LEU A 64 3.95 16.35 11.17
CA LEU A 64 3.65 17.79 11.12
C LEU A 64 4.41 18.59 12.18
N LEU A 65 4.50 18.08 13.41
CA LEU A 65 5.25 18.70 14.51
C LEU A 65 6.77 18.77 14.27
N ASN A 66 7.29 17.99 13.34
CA ASN A 66 8.72 17.95 13.00
C ASN A 66 8.99 18.31 11.52
N SER A 67 8.05 18.94 10.84
CA SER A 67 8.08 19.19 9.38
C SER A 67 9.36 19.89 8.89
N GLU A 68 9.91 20.82 9.65
CA GLU A 68 11.13 21.55 9.28
C GLU A 68 12.36 20.65 9.11
N ASN A 69 12.44 19.56 9.92
CA ASN A 69 13.60 18.66 9.93
C ASN A 69 13.46 17.47 8.97
N ILE A 70 12.24 17.19 8.48
CA ILE A 70 11.94 15.95 7.76
C ILE A 70 11.44 16.16 6.33
N ALA A 71 11.20 17.40 5.91
CA ALA A 71 10.65 17.75 4.60
C ALA A 71 11.45 17.19 3.41
N THR A 72 12.75 16.97 3.59
CA THR A 72 13.66 16.45 2.54
C THR A 72 14.02 14.97 2.70
N LEU A 73 13.50 14.31 3.74
CA LEU A 73 13.86 12.93 4.04
C LEU A 73 12.98 11.93 3.30
N ALA A 74 13.60 10.91 2.73
CA ALA A 74 12.88 9.83 2.03
C ALA A 74 12.01 8.99 2.98
N ILE A 75 12.42 8.84 4.25
CA ILE A 75 11.69 8.06 5.26
C ILE A 75 11.59 8.87 6.56
N PRO A 76 10.61 9.80 6.66
CA PRO A 76 10.45 10.69 7.81
C PRO A 76 10.27 9.96 9.15
N VAL A 77 9.49 8.86 9.13
CA VAL A 77 9.17 8.08 10.35
C VAL A 77 10.41 7.42 10.95
N LEU A 78 11.36 6.99 10.12
CA LEU A 78 12.63 6.43 10.60
C LEU A 78 13.48 7.49 11.33
N TYR A 79 13.47 8.72 10.82
CA TYR A 79 14.15 9.84 11.51
C TYR A 79 13.52 10.09 12.88
N LEU A 80 12.19 10.12 12.98
CA LEU A 80 11.49 10.28 14.25
C LEU A 80 11.83 9.17 15.26
N ALA A 81 11.85 7.91 14.79
CA ALA A 81 12.24 6.79 15.62
C ALA A 81 13.68 6.92 16.17
N LYS A 82 14.62 7.33 15.32
CA LYS A 82 16.02 7.59 15.71
C LYS A 82 16.15 8.78 16.68
N LYS A 83 15.30 9.79 16.52
CA LYS A 83 15.27 10.97 17.40
C LYS A 83 14.86 10.61 18.84
N ILE A 84 13.97 9.63 18.99
CA ILE A 84 13.55 9.13 20.31
C ILE A 84 14.66 8.29 20.94
N SER A 85 15.18 7.30 20.19
CA SER A 85 16.28 6.45 20.65
C SER A 85 16.96 5.78 19.45
N TYR A 86 18.29 5.66 19.51
CA TYR A 86 19.08 4.93 18.51
C TYR A 86 18.64 3.47 18.39
N ILE A 87 18.35 2.82 19.52
CA ILE A 87 17.88 1.43 19.56
C ILE A 87 16.52 1.30 18.87
N LEU A 88 15.60 2.23 19.16
CA LEU A 88 14.28 2.24 18.54
C LEU A 88 14.39 2.42 17.01
N GLY A 89 15.26 3.32 16.56
CA GLY A 89 15.56 3.49 15.14
C GLY A 89 16.10 2.24 14.46
N ALA A 90 17.02 1.52 15.14
CA ALA A 90 17.57 0.26 14.63
C ALA A 90 16.50 -0.84 14.51
N VAL A 91 15.71 -1.05 15.57
CA VAL A 91 14.58 -2.00 15.56
C VAL A 91 13.58 -1.65 14.46
N PHE A 92 13.22 -0.37 14.35
CA PHE A 92 12.29 0.10 13.31
C PHE A 92 12.83 -0.13 11.90
N SER A 93 14.14 0.05 11.67
CA SER A 93 14.78 -0.26 10.38
C SER A 93 14.64 -1.73 10.01
N ILE A 94 14.85 -2.65 10.96
CA ILE A 94 14.66 -4.08 10.75
C ILE A 94 13.23 -4.41 10.42
N VAL A 95 12.27 -3.85 11.16
CA VAL A 95 10.83 -4.03 10.92
C VAL A 95 10.44 -3.53 9.53
N LEU A 96 10.96 -2.38 9.09
CA LEU A 96 10.72 -1.85 7.74
C LEU A 96 11.23 -2.81 6.65
N ILE A 97 12.46 -3.32 6.79
CA ILE A 97 13.03 -4.26 5.82
C ILE A 97 12.20 -5.54 5.74
N LEU A 98 11.85 -6.12 6.88
CA LEU A 98 11.02 -7.32 6.94
C LEU A 98 9.61 -7.08 6.37
N GLY A 99 9.02 -5.93 6.66
CA GLY A 99 7.71 -5.52 6.13
C GLY A 99 7.73 -5.36 4.60
N MET A 100 8.76 -4.70 4.06
CA MET A 100 8.95 -4.58 2.61
C MET A 100 9.13 -5.94 1.94
N PHE A 101 10.00 -6.79 2.51
CA PHE A 101 10.23 -8.13 1.98
C PHE A 101 8.97 -8.99 1.99
N SER A 102 8.19 -8.95 3.07
CA SER A 102 6.92 -9.66 3.19
C SER A 102 5.91 -9.20 2.15
N SER A 103 5.75 -7.88 1.98
CA SER A 103 4.84 -7.29 1.00
C SER A 103 5.23 -7.62 -0.44
N CYS A 104 6.52 -7.47 -0.79
CA CYS A 104 7.03 -7.82 -2.12
C CYS A 104 6.81 -9.31 -2.43
N SER A 105 7.07 -10.19 -1.47
CA SER A 105 6.90 -11.64 -1.62
C SER A 105 5.43 -12.00 -1.88
N ALA A 106 4.50 -11.41 -1.13
CA ALA A 106 3.06 -11.62 -1.31
C ALA A 106 2.57 -11.13 -2.69
N MET A 107 3.02 -9.95 -3.12
CA MET A 107 2.69 -9.40 -4.43
C MET A 107 3.23 -10.27 -5.57
N MET A 108 4.50 -10.68 -5.47
CA MET A 108 5.13 -11.57 -6.45
C MET A 108 4.41 -12.92 -6.55
N TRP A 109 4.07 -13.51 -5.41
CA TRP A 109 3.28 -14.74 -5.37
C TRP A 109 1.91 -14.56 -6.03
N SER A 110 1.23 -13.45 -5.77
CA SER A 110 -0.07 -13.13 -6.36
C SER A 110 0.00 -13.05 -7.89
N VAL A 111 1.01 -12.41 -8.45
CA VAL A 111 1.24 -12.33 -9.90
C VAL A 111 1.56 -13.71 -10.47
N CYS A 112 2.53 -14.42 -9.90
CA CYS A 112 2.96 -15.74 -10.40
C CYS A 112 1.85 -16.80 -10.30
N SER A 113 0.98 -16.72 -9.28
CA SER A 113 -0.12 -17.66 -9.09
C SER A 113 -1.19 -17.59 -10.19
N ARG A 114 -1.32 -16.45 -10.86
CA ARG A 114 -2.30 -16.25 -11.96
C ARG A 114 -1.84 -16.82 -13.30
N PHE A 115 -0.54 -16.98 -13.49
CA PHE A 115 0.07 -17.44 -14.76
C PHE A 115 0.49 -18.93 -14.73
N LYS A 116 -0.26 -19.79 -14.09
CA LYS A 116 0.05 -21.24 -13.94
C LYS A 116 -0.08 -22.08 -15.23
N LYS A 117 0.10 -21.51 -16.41
CA LYS A 117 -0.11 -22.21 -17.70
C LYS A 117 1.07 -23.03 -18.22
N GLY A 118 2.27 -22.94 -17.63
CA GLY A 118 3.51 -23.50 -18.23
C GLY A 118 4.13 -24.70 -17.50
N GLY A 119 3.44 -25.38 -16.59
CA GLY A 119 4.06 -26.40 -15.74
C GLY A 119 5.09 -25.80 -14.76
N LYS A 120 5.80 -26.67 -14.02
CA LYS A 120 6.74 -26.23 -12.97
C LYS A 120 7.87 -25.36 -13.52
N ARG A 121 8.41 -25.72 -14.68
CA ARG A 121 9.54 -25.02 -15.33
C ARG A 121 9.11 -23.69 -15.95
N GLY A 122 7.95 -23.62 -16.58
CA GLY A 122 7.39 -22.38 -17.13
C GLY A 122 7.08 -21.35 -16.05
N ASN A 123 6.57 -21.77 -14.91
CA ASN A 123 6.31 -20.88 -13.77
C ASN A 123 7.59 -20.32 -13.17
N GLN A 124 8.69 -21.09 -13.12
CA GLN A 124 9.99 -20.62 -12.64
C GLN A 124 10.59 -19.57 -13.59
N ILE A 125 10.51 -19.82 -14.90
CA ILE A 125 10.99 -18.85 -15.92
C ILE A 125 10.19 -17.56 -15.84
N PHE A 126 8.85 -17.65 -15.73
CA PHE A 126 7.99 -16.49 -15.59
C PHE A 126 8.33 -15.68 -14.32
N ALA A 127 8.50 -16.35 -13.18
CA ALA A 127 8.89 -15.70 -11.93
C ALA A 127 10.25 -15.01 -12.04
N ALA A 128 11.24 -15.64 -12.71
CA ALA A 128 12.54 -15.03 -12.95
C ALA A 128 12.45 -13.78 -13.85
N LEU A 129 11.65 -13.83 -14.92
CA LEU A 129 11.43 -12.69 -15.80
C LEU A 129 10.76 -11.52 -15.07
N VAL A 130 9.75 -11.80 -14.24
CA VAL A 130 9.09 -10.78 -13.41
C VAL A 130 10.09 -10.17 -12.42
N ALA A 131 10.92 -10.99 -11.77
CA ALA A 131 11.94 -10.51 -10.83
C ALA A 131 12.96 -9.60 -11.52
N ILE A 132 13.46 -9.98 -12.71
CA ILE A 132 14.39 -9.17 -13.52
C ILE A 132 13.72 -7.85 -13.90
N PHE A 133 12.46 -7.88 -14.36
CA PHE A 133 11.72 -6.68 -14.72
C PHE A 133 11.56 -5.71 -13.54
N ILE A 134 11.18 -6.23 -12.36
CA ILE A 134 11.06 -5.44 -11.13
C ILE A 134 12.42 -4.87 -10.72
N PHE A 135 13.49 -5.66 -10.84
CA PHE A 135 14.85 -5.21 -10.54
C PHE A 135 15.27 -4.04 -11.44
N VAL A 136 15.00 -4.13 -12.75
CA VAL A 136 15.29 -3.04 -13.71
C VAL A 136 14.48 -1.78 -13.36
N LEU A 137 13.20 -1.93 -13.03
CA LEU A 137 12.39 -0.80 -12.56
C LEU A 137 12.94 -0.18 -11.27
N GLY A 138 13.50 -1.00 -10.38
CA GLY A 138 14.12 -0.52 -9.14
C GLY A 138 15.39 0.31 -9.32
N LEU A 139 15.97 0.36 -10.53
CA LEU A 139 17.10 1.23 -10.85
C LEU A 139 16.69 2.70 -11.09
N PHE A 140 15.41 2.94 -11.34
CA PHE A 140 14.87 4.30 -11.44
C PHE A 140 14.71 4.93 -10.05
N SER A 141 14.68 6.26 -9.99
CA SER A 141 14.49 6.94 -8.71
C SER A 141 13.08 6.65 -8.16
N PHE A 142 13.00 6.48 -6.84
CA PHE A 142 11.73 6.24 -6.16
C PHE A 142 10.67 7.31 -6.46
N SER A 143 11.09 8.59 -6.49
CA SER A 143 10.20 9.71 -6.77
C SER A 143 9.60 9.67 -8.17
N GLU A 144 10.39 9.26 -9.17
CA GLU A 144 9.93 9.14 -10.56
C GLU A 144 8.92 8.01 -10.69
N LEU A 145 9.21 6.84 -10.11
CA LEU A 145 8.29 5.70 -10.13
C LEU A 145 6.97 6.03 -9.45
N VAL A 146 7.02 6.64 -8.27
CA VAL A 146 5.83 7.06 -7.53
C VAL A 146 5.03 8.10 -8.31
N GLY A 147 5.71 9.09 -8.91
CA GLY A 147 5.07 10.15 -9.69
C GLY A 147 4.28 9.65 -10.89
N VAL A 148 4.67 8.52 -11.48
CA VAL A 148 4.00 7.92 -12.66
C VAL A 148 3.01 6.84 -12.25
N PHE A 149 3.43 5.89 -11.44
CA PHE A 149 2.63 4.69 -11.14
C PHE A 149 1.49 4.97 -10.16
N TYR A 150 1.66 5.85 -9.17
CA TYR A 150 0.60 6.11 -8.18
C TYR A 150 -0.64 6.77 -8.79
N PRO A 151 -0.53 7.82 -9.62
CA PRO A 151 -1.70 8.35 -10.31
C PRO A 151 -2.36 7.32 -11.22
N LEU A 152 -1.56 6.55 -11.96
CA LEU A 152 -2.06 5.54 -12.89
C LEU A 152 -2.86 4.45 -12.15
N GLU A 153 -2.31 3.88 -11.10
CA GLU A 153 -3.03 2.92 -10.25
C GLU A 153 -4.24 3.55 -9.57
N GLY A 154 -4.16 4.83 -9.17
CA GLY A 154 -5.27 5.57 -8.60
C GLY A 154 -6.46 5.67 -9.55
N TYR A 155 -6.24 5.95 -10.83
CA TYR A 155 -7.30 5.96 -11.84
C TYR A 155 -7.92 4.57 -12.05
N PHE A 156 -7.11 3.53 -12.12
CA PHE A 156 -7.63 2.15 -12.17
C PHE A 156 -8.43 1.80 -10.92
N GLY A 157 -7.99 2.25 -9.76
CA GLY A 157 -8.70 2.10 -8.50
C GLY A 157 -10.07 2.76 -8.50
N LEU A 158 -10.21 3.97 -9.06
CA LEU A 158 -11.50 4.65 -9.21
C LEU A 158 -12.47 3.84 -10.07
N ILE A 159 -12.01 3.34 -11.21
CA ILE A 159 -12.82 2.49 -12.09
C ILE A 159 -13.27 1.24 -11.33
N PHE A 160 -12.36 0.61 -10.59
CA PHE A 160 -12.66 -0.58 -9.80
C PHE A 160 -13.70 -0.31 -8.71
N ILE A 161 -13.58 0.79 -7.95
CA ILE A 161 -14.55 1.21 -6.95
C ILE A 161 -15.91 1.43 -7.58
N GLY A 162 -15.97 2.14 -8.73
CA GLY A 162 -17.20 2.35 -9.50
C GLY A 162 -17.88 1.03 -9.87
N CYS A 163 -17.11 0.04 -10.36
CA CYS A 163 -17.63 -1.29 -10.68
C CYS A 163 -18.16 -2.03 -9.44
N VAL A 164 -17.47 -1.94 -8.32
CA VAL A 164 -17.90 -2.57 -7.05
C VAL A 164 -19.20 -1.96 -6.54
N ILE A 165 -19.31 -0.62 -6.56
CA ILE A 165 -20.53 0.08 -6.15
C ILE A 165 -21.70 -0.28 -7.09
N TYR A 166 -21.48 -0.23 -8.41
CA TYR A 166 -22.51 -0.60 -9.39
C TYR A 166 -23.02 -2.02 -9.17
N LYS A 167 -22.14 -2.98 -8.97
CA LYS A 167 -22.50 -4.37 -8.70
C LYS A 167 -23.21 -4.52 -7.35
N GLY A 168 -22.79 -3.78 -6.33
CA GLY A 168 -23.42 -3.79 -5.01
C GLY A 168 -24.86 -3.27 -5.03
N ILE A 169 -25.12 -2.23 -5.82
CA ILE A 169 -26.48 -1.69 -6.01
C ILE A 169 -27.35 -2.68 -6.79
N LYS A 170 -26.83 -3.26 -7.88
CA LYS A 170 -27.56 -4.20 -8.71
C LYS A 170 -27.91 -5.54 -8.00
N HIS A 171 -27.12 -5.96 -7.01
CA HIS A 171 -27.41 -7.16 -6.22
C HIS A 171 -28.32 -6.93 -5.01
N LYS A 172 -28.72 -5.68 -4.74
CA LYS A 172 -29.72 -5.34 -3.71
C LYS A 172 -31.15 -5.28 -4.26
N PHE A 173 -31.30 -5.37 -5.55
CA PHE A 173 -32.56 -5.55 -6.28
C PHE A 173 -32.53 -6.89 -7.03
#